data_233be3df1640dac85307ca3d399e80fc
#
_entry.id   233be3df1640dac85307ca3d399e80fc
#
_cell.length_a   1.000
_cell.length_b   1.000
_cell.length_c   1.000
_cell.angle_alpha   90.00
_cell.angle_beta   90.00
_cell.angle_gamma   90.00
#
_symmetry.space_group_name_H-M   'P 1'
#
loop_
_entity.id
_entity.type
_entity.pdbx_description
1 polymer ?
#
loop_
_entity_poly.entity_id
_entity_poly.type
_entity_poly.pdbx_seq_one_letter_code
_entity_poly.pdbx_strand_id
1 'polypeptide(L)'
;MRNAPVSENAPVGVFVGLATLDVIHRIVTTPAVNQKITSTAQFVAAGGPAANAAVTFAALGGDAILVTALGDDPVAELIRADLAAYGVSVVDAAAGTTRAVPVSAVSVVESTGDRSVVSLDAVNSDASPPGDLGDLVADADVVLVDGHHPLIARAAARSAAGRHTTLVVDAGRWKPVMSDLVPYATDMVCSNDFRMPGTDNPESTAAALVRCGVRTVVTTHGGDPVEWWSDGKSGSVPVRPVVVVDTLGAGDVFHGAYSYFSTQIESSVAERINRSAGVAALRCSVIGPRAWLSELPIEQTRKRER
;
A
#
# COMPACT_ATOMS: atom_id res chain seq x y z
N MET A 1 -7.62 -35.40 -17.54
CA MET A 1 -7.58 -34.05 -16.93
C MET A 1 -6.14 -33.58 -17.00
N ARG A 2 -5.82 -32.62 -17.84
CA ARG A 2 -4.45 -32.09 -17.98
C ARG A 2 -4.29 -30.99 -16.94
N ASN A 3 -3.36 -31.19 -16.00
CA ASN A 3 -2.95 -30.13 -15.07
C ASN A 3 -2.43 -28.94 -15.89
N ALA A 4 -3.02 -27.76 -15.71
CA ALA A 4 -2.46 -26.52 -16.22
C ALA A 4 -1.08 -26.31 -15.58
N PRO A 5 -0.08 -25.84 -16.33
CA PRO A 5 1.25 -25.58 -15.78
C PRO A 5 1.14 -24.47 -14.75
N VAL A 6 1.56 -24.76 -13.53
CA VAL A 6 1.80 -23.75 -12.47
C VAL A 6 2.91 -22.86 -12.98
N SER A 7 2.67 -21.55 -13.09
CA SER A 7 3.69 -20.54 -13.39
C SER A 7 4.89 -20.73 -12.45
N GLU A 8 6.08 -20.99 -12.99
CA GLU A 8 7.28 -21.31 -12.21
C GLU A 8 7.87 -20.11 -11.47
N ASN A 9 7.44 -18.87 -11.74
CA ASN A 9 7.96 -17.66 -11.12
C ASN A 9 6.87 -16.91 -10.33
N ALA A 10 7.21 -16.50 -9.10
CA ALA A 10 6.43 -15.58 -8.32
C ALA A 10 6.35 -14.23 -9.05
N PRO A 11 5.19 -13.52 -9.01
CA PRO A 11 5.13 -12.18 -9.60
C PRO A 11 6.04 -11.22 -8.85
N VAL A 12 6.70 -10.33 -9.59
CA VAL A 12 7.60 -9.29 -9.06
C VAL A 12 6.84 -7.98 -8.95
N GLY A 13 6.83 -7.40 -7.73
CA GLY A 13 6.23 -6.09 -7.45
C GLY A 13 7.26 -5.08 -6.98
N VAL A 14 7.28 -3.89 -7.61
CA VAL A 14 8.08 -2.75 -7.17
C VAL A 14 7.18 -1.72 -6.50
N PHE A 15 7.45 -1.44 -5.23
CA PHE A 15 6.70 -0.51 -4.39
C PHE A 15 7.54 0.73 -4.14
N VAL A 16 7.05 1.90 -4.52
CA VAL A 16 7.79 3.15 -4.43
C VAL A 16 7.07 4.12 -3.50
N GLY A 17 7.68 4.44 -2.37
CA GLY A 17 7.07 5.39 -1.46
C GLY A 17 7.59 5.33 -0.04
N LEU A 18 6.71 5.70 0.89
CA LEU A 18 7.04 5.92 2.29
C LEU A 18 7.26 4.61 3.05
N ALA A 19 8.34 4.58 3.80
CA ALA A 19 8.55 3.69 4.94
C ALA A 19 8.77 4.51 6.21
N THR A 20 8.15 4.09 7.31
CA THR A 20 8.23 4.72 8.63
C THR A 20 8.55 3.65 9.68
N LEU A 21 8.95 4.09 10.88
CA LEU A 21 8.83 3.24 12.06
C LEU A 21 7.54 3.62 12.79
N ASP A 22 6.59 2.71 12.87
CA ASP A 22 5.34 2.94 13.58
C ASP A 22 5.48 2.46 15.03
N VAL A 23 5.24 3.37 15.99
CA VAL A 23 5.09 3.06 17.41
C VAL A 23 3.60 3.10 17.72
N ILE A 24 3.02 1.92 17.91
CA ILE A 24 1.57 1.71 17.99
C ILE A 24 1.18 1.39 19.42
N HIS A 25 0.26 2.17 19.99
CA HIS A 25 -0.33 1.94 21.30
C HIS A 25 -1.81 1.58 21.18
N ARG A 26 -2.20 0.45 21.76
CA ARG A 26 -3.61 0.18 22.02
C ARG A 26 -4.05 0.93 23.27
N ILE A 27 -5.18 1.58 23.20
CA ILE A 27 -5.70 2.42 24.27
C ILE A 27 -7.19 2.16 24.49
N VAL A 28 -7.64 2.29 25.72
CA VAL A 28 -9.07 2.15 26.05
C VAL A 28 -9.86 3.36 25.54
N THR A 29 -9.29 4.55 25.68
CA THR A 29 -9.91 5.81 25.27
C THR A 29 -8.83 6.81 24.85
N THR A 30 -9.17 7.68 23.91
CA THR A 30 -8.29 8.77 23.46
C THR A 30 -8.02 9.72 24.63
N PRO A 31 -6.73 10.08 24.90
CA PRO A 31 -6.39 10.99 25.99
C PRO A 31 -6.97 12.39 25.75
N ALA A 32 -7.45 13.02 26.80
CA ALA A 32 -7.78 14.43 26.80
C ALA A 32 -6.50 15.30 26.80
N VAL A 33 -6.67 16.60 26.57
CA VAL A 33 -5.55 17.57 26.63
C VAL A 33 -4.88 17.50 28.01
N ASN A 34 -3.54 17.38 28.03
CA ASN A 34 -2.71 17.23 29.23
C ASN A 34 -2.95 15.97 30.06
N GLN A 35 -3.62 14.96 29.51
CA GLN A 35 -3.84 13.69 30.19
C GLN A 35 -2.74 12.69 29.85
N LYS A 36 -2.22 12.00 30.86
CA LYS A 36 -1.37 10.81 30.70
C LYS A 36 -2.25 9.57 30.86
N ILE A 37 -2.18 8.66 29.90
CA ILE A 37 -2.86 7.37 29.96
C ILE A 37 -1.82 6.22 29.84
N THR A 38 -2.23 5.03 30.23
CA THR A 38 -1.44 3.81 30.03
C THR A 38 -2.05 3.01 28.87
N SER A 39 -1.22 2.62 27.93
CA SER A 39 -1.64 1.72 26.85
C SER A 39 -1.82 0.29 27.37
N THR A 40 -2.73 -0.45 26.77
CA THR A 40 -2.99 -1.87 27.09
C THR A 40 -2.11 -2.81 26.32
N ALA A 41 -1.59 -2.38 25.15
CA ALA A 41 -0.57 -3.10 24.39
C ALA A 41 0.26 -2.08 23.56
N GLN A 42 1.46 -2.50 23.17
CA GLN A 42 2.37 -1.74 22.33
C GLN A 42 2.97 -2.64 21.26
N PHE A 43 3.10 -2.10 20.06
CA PHE A 43 3.78 -2.72 18.94
C PHE A 43 4.74 -1.72 18.29
N VAL A 44 5.83 -2.24 17.75
CA VAL A 44 6.78 -1.49 16.92
C VAL A 44 6.99 -2.29 15.63
N ALA A 45 6.77 -1.65 14.48
CA ALA A 45 6.94 -2.29 13.18
C ALA A 45 7.28 -1.24 12.12
N ALA A 46 7.78 -1.67 10.98
CA ALA A 46 7.80 -0.83 9.80
C ALA A 46 6.36 -0.46 9.41
N GLY A 47 6.15 0.78 8.99
CA GLY A 47 4.89 1.30 8.49
C GLY A 47 5.10 2.10 7.22
N GLY A 48 4.07 2.84 6.81
CA GLY A 48 4.02 3.60 5.58
C GLY A 48 3.28 2.83 4.47
N PRO A 49 2.57 3.56 3.58
CA PRO A 49 1.68 2.93 2.60
C PRO A 49 2.39 1.94 1.68
N ALA A 50 3.48 2.37 1.02
CA ALA A 50 4.23 1.50 0.12
C ALA A 50 4.87 0.31 0.84
N ALA A 51 5.38 0.50 2.08
CA ALA A 51 5.99 -0.56 2.87
C ALA A 51 4.96 -1.63 3.30
N ASN A 52 3.79 -1.22 3.80
CA ASN A 52 2.72 -2.15 4.16
C ASN A 52 2.14 -2.88 2.94
N ALA A 53 2.02 -2.18 1.80
CA ALA A 53 1.61 -2.80 0.54
C ALA A 53 2.63 -3.86 0.07
N ALA A 54 3.94 -3.58 0.16
CA ALA A 54 5.00 -4.52 -0.16
C ALA A 54 4.96 -5.78 0.73
N VAL A 55 4.80 -5.60 2.06
CA VAL A 55 4.63 -6.72 2.99
C VAL A 55 3.42 -7.59 2.62
N THR A 56 2.31 -6.97 2.25
CA THR A 56 1.10 -7.70 1.84
C THR A 56 1.32 -8.50 0.56
N PHE A 57 1.95 -7.89 -0.44
CA PHE A 57 2.29 -8.53 -1.70
C PHE A 57 3.20 -9.75 -1.50
N ALA A 58 4.25 -9.59 -0.68
CA ALA A 58 5.16 -10.68 -0.32
C ALA A 58 4.43 -11.82 0.44
N ALA A 59 3.52 -11.46 1.36
CA ALA A 59 2.75 -12.45 2.12
C ALA A 59 1.80 -13.26 1.23
N LEU A 60 1.32 -12.69 0.13
CA LEU A 60 0.50 -13.38 -0.88
C LEU A 60 1.33 -14.26 -1.84
N GLY A 61 2.66 -14.24 -1.74
CA GLY A 61 3.56 -15.09 -2.50
C GLY A 61 4.26 -14.39 -3.67
N GLY A 62 4.25 -13.07 -3.73
CA GLY A 62 5.03 -12.28 -4.68
C GLY A 62 6.43 -11.96 -4.17
N ASP A 63 7.33 -11.62 -5.08
CA ASP A 63 8.65 -11.06 -4.79
C ASP A 63 8.52 -9.53 -4.72
N ALA A 64 8.67 -8.95 -3.51
CA ALA A 64 8.43 -7.53 -3.25
C ALA A 64 9.74 -6.75 -3.10
N ILE A 65 9.87 -5.66 -3.86
CA ILE A 65 10.98 -4.71 -3.77
C ILE A 65 10.40 -3.36 -3.36
N LEU A 66 10.85 -2.82 -2.23
CA LEU A 66 10.48 -1.47 -1.77
C LEU A 66 11.60 -0.49 -2.10
N VAL A 67 11.29 0.52 -2.90
CA VAL A 67 12.18 1.66 -3.17
C VAL A 67 11.73 2.84 -2.29
N THR A 68 12.56 3.22 -1.35
CA THR A 68 12.26 4.27 -0.36
C THR A 68 13.51 5.08 -0.03
N ALA A 69 13.47 6.01 0.91
CA ALA A 69 14.63 6.78 1.33
C ALA A 69 14.73 6.82 2.86
N LEU A 70 15.59 5.98 3.43
CA LEU A 70 15.80 5.81 4.86
C LEU A 70 17.12 6.45 5.35
N GLY A 71 18.23 6.23 4.64
CA GLY A 71 19.56 6.64 5.08
C GLY A 71 20.13 5.73 6.19
N ASP A 72 21.17 6.23 6.86
CA ASP A 72 21.98 5.45 7.81
C ASP A 72 21.61 5.71 9.29
N ASP A 73 20.38 6.12 9.56
CA ASP A 73 19.87 6.32 10.92
C ASP A 73 19.61 4.95 11.60
N PRO A 74 19.88 4.81 12.93
CA PRO A 74 19.54 3.58 13.65
C PRO A 74 18.06 3.15 13.54
N VAL A 75 17.14 4.09 13.39
CA VAL A 75 15.71 3.81 13.14
C VAL A 75 15.52 3.12 11.78
N ALA A 76 16.32 3.46 10.78
CA ALA A 76 16.29 2.82 9.48
C ALA A 76 16.61 1.34 9.55
N GLU A 77 17.54 0.94 10.43
CA GLU A 77 17.87 -0.48 10.63
C GLU A 77 16.71 -1.29 11.20
N LEU A 78 15.91 -0.71 12.11
CA LEU A 78 14.71 -1.36 12.63
C LEU A 78 13.68 -1.58 11.53
N ILE A 79 13.50 -0.58 10.65
CA ILE A 79 12.58 -0.67 9.50
C ILE A 79 13.05 -1.76 8.53
N ARG A 80 14.36 -1.77 8.16
CA ARG A 80 14.92 -2.79 7.25
C ARG A 80 14.79 -4.20 7.83
N ALA A 81 15.06 -4.36 9.12
CA ALA A 81 14.96 -5.66 9.79
C ALA A 81 13.52 -6.20 9.79
N ASP A 82 12.53 -5.35 10.10
CA ASP A 82 11.11 -5.74 10.05
C ASP A 82 10.70 -6.13 8.62
N LEU A 83 11.02 -5.30 7.62
CA LEU A 83 10.68 -5.56 6.22
C LEU A 83 11.33 -6.85 5.70
N ALA A 84 12.60 -7.07 6.00
CA ALA A 84 13.32 -8.28 5.61
C ALA A 84 12.72 -9.55 6.24
N ALA A 85 12.28 -9.47 7.53
CA ALA A 85 11.60 -10.57 8.21
C ALA A 85 10.29 -10.99 7.52
N TYR A 86 9.65 -10.08 6.77
CA TYR A 86 8.43 -10.33 6.01
C TYR A 86 8.64 -10.44 4.50
N GLY A 87 9.90 -10.66 4.06
CA GLY A 87 10.22 -11.01 2.68
C GLY A 87 10.23 -9.82 1.71
N VAL A 88 10.43 -8.60 2.22
CA VAL A 88 10.56 -7.39 1.38
C VAL A 88 12.03 -7.02 1.23
N SER A 89 12.50 -6.90 -0.01
CA SER A 89 13.81 -6.36 -0.33
C SER A 89 13.74 -4.83 -0.38
N VAL A 90 14.67 -4.15 0.31
CA VAL A 90 14.68 -2.67 0.36
C VAL A 90 15.80 -2.12 -0.52
N VAL A 91 15.44 -1.21 -1.44
CA VAL A 91 16.35 -0.37 -2.19
C VAL A 91 16.26 1.04 -1.60
N ASP A 92 17.32 1.44 -0.92
CA ASP A 92 17.37 2.72 -0.20
C ASP A 92 18.00 3.81 -1.06
N ALA A 93 17.19 4.73 -1.54
CA ALA A 93 17.60 5.88 -2.34
C ALA A 93 18.42 6.92 -1.55
N ALA A 94 18.55 6.76 -0.24
CA ALA A 94 19.31 7.65 0.64
C ALA A 94 20.47 6.95 1.35
N ALA A 95 20.84 5.73 0.92
CA ALA A 95 21.96 5.00 1.51
C ALA A 95 23.24 5.85 1.53
N GLY A 96 24.01 5.75 2.63
CA GLY A 96 25.22 6.55 2.83
C GLY A 96 24.94 7.98 3.28
N THR A 97 23.70 8.37 3.54
CA THR A 97 23.34 9.70 4.02
C THR A 97 22.75 9.66 5.42
N THR A 98 23.05 10.69 6.22
CA THR A 98 22.37 10.87 7.51
C THR A 98 21.14 11.75 7.30
N ARG A 99 19.96 11.19 7.55
CA ARG A 99 18.69 11.92 7.50
C ARG A 99 17.74 11.40 8.57
N ALA A 100 16.82 12.24 9.02
CA ALA A 100 15.79 11.81 9.95
C ALA A 100 14.80 10.86 9.25
N VAL A 101 14.65 9.69 9.82
CA VAL A 101 13.65 8.70 9.35
C VAL A 101 12.30 9.02 9.97
N PRO A 102 11.20 9.02 9.22
CA PRO A 102 9.88 9.23 9.79
C PRO A 102 9.53 8.17 10.84
N VAL A 103 9.11 8.65 12.01
CA VAL A 103 8.54 7.81 13.08
C VAL A 103 7.08 8.24 13.27
N SER A 104 6.17 7.28 13.21
CA SER A 104 4.74 7.53 13.45
C SER A 104 4.38 7.18 14.88
N ALA A 105 3.72 8.09 15.58
CA ALA A 105 3.02 7.81 16.83
C ALA A 105 1.56 7.43 16.50
N VAL A 106 1.19 6.20 16.81
CA VAL A 106 -0.12 5.65 16.46
C VAL A 106 -0.86 5.26 17.73
N SER A 107 -2.14 5.62 17.83
CA SER A 107 -3.05 5.09 18.83
C SER A 107 -4.20 4.36 18.16
N VAL A 108 -4.57 3.18 18.70
CA VAL A 108 -5.71 2.37 18.27
C VAL A 108 -6.65 2.16 19.45
N VAL A 109 -7.90 2.59 19.30
CA VAL A 109 -8.93 2.47 20.34
C VAL A 109 -9.48 1.05 20.35
N GLU A 110 -9.43 0.37 21.51
CA GLU A 110 -9.80 -1.05 21.64
C GLU A 110 -11.24 -1.37 21.24
N SER A 111 -12.17 -0.50 21.61
CA SER A 111 -13.60 -0.76 21.43
C SER A 111 -14.08 -0.60 20.00
N THR A 112 -13.38 0.19 19.17
CA THR A 112 -13.79 0.51 17.80
C THR A 112 -12.78 0.11 16.73
N GLY A 113 -11.51 -0.10 17.12
CA GLY A 113 -10.40 -0.28 16.17
C GLY A 113 -10.00 1.01 15.46
N ASP A 114 -10.58 2.16 15.81
CA ASP A 114 -10.25 3.45 15.22
C ASP A 114 -8.82 3.85 15.56
N ARG A 115 -8.15 4.47 14.59
CA ARG A 115 -6.77 4.90 14.72
C ARG A 115 -6.60 6.41 14.63
N SER A 116 -5.63 6.92 15.37
CA SER A 116 -5.08 8.27 15.17
C SER A 116 -3.58 8.16 14.92
N VAL A 117 -3.09 8.88 13.94
CA VAL A 117 -1.68 8.83 13.52
C VAL A 117 -1.09 10.22 13.48
N VAL A 118 0.07 10.38 14.11
CA VAL A 118 0.93 11.56 13.95
C VAL A 118 2.26 11.10 13.35
N SER A 119 2.56 11.56 12.16
CA SER A 119 3.74 11.13 11.41
C SER A 119 4.37 12.30 10.65
N LEU A 120 5.68 12.26 10.50
CA LEU A 120 6.38 13.02 9.48
C LEU A 120 6.33 12.22 8.19
N ASP A 121 5.78 12.79 7.12
CA ASP A 121 5.74 12.14 5.80
C ASP A 121 6.91 12.58 4.88
N ALA A 122 6.95 12.03 3.67
CA ALA A 122 8.00 12.29 2.70
C ALA A 122 7.51 13.08 1.46
N VAL A 123 6.44 13.87 1.60
CA VAL A 123 5.85 14.63 0.47
C VAL A 123 6.84 15.67 -0.09
N ASN A 124 7.69 16.20 0.76
CA ASN A 124 8.72 17.20 0.42
C ASN A 124 10.13 16.59 0.35
N SER A 125 10.23 15.26 0.22
CA SER A 125 11.53 14.60 0.10
C SER A 125 12.22 14.98 -1.22
N ASP A 126 13.51 15.24 -1.14
CA ASP A 126 14.43 15.54 -2.25
C ASP A 126 15.26 14.31 -2.69
N ALA A 127 14.97 13.14 -2.12
CA ALA A 127 15.68 11.92 -2.46
C ALA A 127 15.61 11.62 -3.96
N SER A 128 16.77 11.45 -4.57
CA SER A 128 16.90 11.15 -6.00
C SER A 128 16.59 9.68 -6.29
N PRO A 129 16.09 9.36 -7.49
CA PRO A 129 15.90 7.96 -7.89
C PRO A 129 17.22 7.17 -7.85
N PRO A 130 17.22 5.91 -7.37
CA PRO A 130 18.37 5.02 -7.54
C PRO A 130 18.71 4.82 -9.01
N GLY A 131 20.01 4.62 -9.31
CA GLY A 131 20.47 4.50 -10.69
C GLY A 131 19.92 3.30 -11.46
N ASP A 132 19.56 2.24 -10.75
CA ASP A 132 18.99 0.99 -11.27
C ASP A 132 17.46 0.94 -11.26
N LEU A 133 16.78 2.03 -10.86
CA LEU A 133 15.31 2.06 -10.80
C LEU A 133 14.65 1.65 -12.12
N GLY A 134 15.24 2.02 -13.25
CA GLY A 134 14.74 1.67 -14.58
C GLY A 134 14.75 0.17 -14.83
N ASP A 135 15.77 -0.52 -14.36
CA ASP A 135 15.93 -1.98 -14.51
C ASP A 135 14.99 -2.71 -13.56
N LEU A 136 14.88 -2.26 -12.30
CA LEU A 136 13.92 -2.80 -11.33
C LEU A 136 12.47 -2.74 -11.86
N VAL A 137 12.08 -1.61 -12.46
CA VAL A 137 10.75 -1.45 -13.05
C VAL A 137 10.59 -2.30 -14.32
N ALA A 138 11.66 -2.52 -15.09
CA ALA A 138 11.63 -3.33 -16.29
C ALA A 138 11.34 -4.81 -16.02
N ASP A 139 11.81 -5.30 -14.89
CA ASP A 139 11.64 -6.70 -14.46
C ASP A 139 10.37 -6.91 -13.62
N ALA A 140 9.60 -5.84 -13.36
CA ALA A 140 8.40 -5.90 -12.53
C ALA A 140 7.13 -6.24 -13.33
N ASP A 141 6.27 -7.09 -12.76
CA ASP A 141 4.91 -7.34 -13.26
C ASP A 141 3.94 -6.22 -12.85
N VAL A 142 4.24 -5.55 -11.74
CA VAL A 142 3.45 -4.40 -11.24
C VAL A 142 4.33 -3.40 -10.50
N VAL A 143 4.01 -2.13 -10.67
CA VAL A 143 4.61 -1.03 -9.89
C VAL A 143 3.52 -0.36 -9.09
N LEU A 144 3.72 -0.14 -7.79
CA LEU A 144 2.87 0.69 -6.96
C LEU A 144 3.61 1.96 -6.54
N VAL A 145 2.94 3.11 -6.61
CA VAL A 145 3.46 4.39 -6.08
C VAL A 145 2.44 5.01 -5.14
N ASP A 146 2.87 5.51 -3.97
CA ASP A 146 1.99 6.15 -2.98
C ASP A 146 2.09 7.69 -2.98
N GLY A 147 2.89 8.25 -3.88
CA GLY A 147 3.10 9.70 -4.03
C GLY A 147 3.98 10.33 -2.95
N HIS A 148 4.65 9.57 -2.11
CA HIS A 148 5.77 10.02 -1.30
C HIS A 148 7.08 9.89 -2.08
N HIS A 149 8.14 10.63 -1.67
CA HIS A 149 9.39 10.76 -2.43
C HIS A 149 9.13 11.17 -3.90
N PRO A 150 8.70 12.42 -4.15
CA PRO A 150 8.14 12.86 -5.46
C PRO A 150 9.05 12.59 -6.65
N LEU A 151 10.36 12.73 -6.51
CA LEU A 151 11.32 12.51 -7.60
C LEU A 151 11.39 11.04 -7.99
N ILE A 152 11.40 10.13 -6.99
CA ILE A 152 11.44 8.68 -7.20
C ILE A 152 10.11 8.22 -7.82
N ALA A 153 8.98 8.68 -7.27
CA ALA A 153 7.65 8.33 -7.76
C ALA A 153 7.46 8.72 -9.24
N ARG A 154 7.88 9.93 -9.64
CA ARG A 154 7.84 10.38 -11.06
C ARG A 154 8.72 9.52 -11.96
N ALA A 155 9.92 9.18 -11.52
CA ALA A 155 10.84 8.36 -12.30
C ALA A 155 10.28 6.95 -12.49
N ALA A 156 9.74 6.32 -11.44
CA ALA A 156 9.11 5.02 -11.51
C ALA A 156 7.88 5.02 -12.44
N ALA A 157 7.01 6.03 -12.34
CA ALA A 157 5.83 6.15 -13.18
C ALA A 157 6.18 6.27 -14.67
N ARG A 158 7.18 7.08 -15.02
CA ARG A 158 7.66 7.21 -16.39
C ARG A 158 8.27 5.91 -16.91
N SER A 159 9.05 5.22 -16.08
CA SER A 159 9.66 3.94 -16.45
C SER A 159 8.59 2.88 -16.70
N ALA A 160 7.58 2.77 -15.82
CA ALA A 160 6.48 1.83 -15.98
C ALA A 160 5.69 2.07 -17.28
N ALA A 161 5.35 3.33 -17.58
CA ALA A 161 4.67 3.68 -18.83
C ALA A 161 5.48 3.33 -20.08
N GLY A 162 6.80 3.57 -20.06
CA GLY A 162 7.71 3.22 -21.17
C GLY A 162 7.85 1.72 -21.41
N ARG A 163 7.48 0.89 -20.44
CA ARG A 163 7.54 -0.57 -20.49
C ARG A 163 6.18 -1.25 -20.57
N HIS A 164 5.09 -0.48 -20.51
CA HIS A 164 3.71 -0.98 -20.40
C HIS A 164 3.47 -1.84 -19.15
N THR A 165 4.28 -1.63 -18.11
CA THR A 165 4.07 -2.27 -16.81
C THR A 165 2.86 -1.65 -16.11
N THR A 166 2.04 -2.46 -15.48
CA THR A 166 0.88 -1.97 -14.71
C THR A 166 1.35 -1.03 -13.59
N LEU A 167 0.89 0.23 -13.61
CA LEU A 167 1.15 1.22 -12.58
C LEU A 167 -0.10 1.42 -11.72
N VAL A 168 -0.03 0.97 -10.48
CA VAL A 168 -1.04 1.21 -9.45
C VAL A 168 -0.64 2.43 -8.63
N VAL A 169 -1.54 3.42 -8.52
CA VAL A 169 -1.33 4.58 -7.67
C VAL A 169 -2.19 4.45 -6.41
N ASP A 170 -1.52 4.43 -5.24
CA ASP A 170 -2.19 4.58 -3.95
C ASP A 170 -2.58 6.06 -3.76
N ALA A 171 -3.86 6.31 -3.90
CA ALA A 171 -4.45 7.63 -3.83
C ALA A 171 -5.20 7.85 -2.51
N GLY A 172 -4.48 7.81 -1.37
CA GLY A 172 -5.06 8.05 -0.04
C GLY A 172 -5.51 9.49 0.16
N ARG A 173 -4.70 10.46 -0.26
CA ARG A 173 -5.03 11.89 -0.29
C ARG A 173 -4.36 12.55 -1.49
N TRP A 174 -4.89 13.70 -1.93
CA TRP A 174 -4.22 14.48 -2.96
C TRP A 174 -2.87 15.02 -2.46
N LYS A 175 -1.83 14.75 -3.23
CA LYS A 175 -0.48 15.31 -3.05
C LYS A 175 -0.09 16.03 -4.34
N PRO A 176 0.74 17.08 -4.32
CA PRO A 176 1.14 17.81 -5.54
C PRO A 176 1.66 16.91 -6.65
N VAL A 177 2.43 15.87 -6.32
CA VAL A 177 2.99 14.90 -7.28
C VAL A 177 1.92 14.10 -8.02
N MET A 178 0.69 13.99 -7.50
CA MET A 178 -0.39 13.25 -8.17
C MET A 178 -0.68 13.81 -9.56
N SER A 179 -0.54 15.12 -9.77
CA SER A 179 -0.67 15.73 -11.10
C SER A 179 0.30 15.14 -12.14
N ASP A 180 1.48 14.72 -11.67
CA ASP A 180 2.53 14.15 -12.54
C ASP A 180 2.36 12.62 -12.68
N LEU A 181 1.68 11.95 -11.74
CA LEU A 181 1.47 10.51 -11.76
C LEU A 181 0.23 10.09 -12.57
N VAL A 182 -0.86 10.86 -12.47
CA VAL A 182 -2.14 10.57 -13.15
C VAL A 182 -1.98 10.23 -14.63
N PRO A 183 -1.17 10.96 -15.45
CA PRO A 183 -1.01 10.66 -16.88
C PRO A 183 -0.38 9.30 -17.19
N TYR A 184 0.27 8.68 -16.21
CA TYR A 184 0.95 7.38 -16.35
C TYR A 184 0.22 6.23 -15.66
N ALA A 185 -0.75 6.55 -14.79
CA ALA A 185 -1.45 5.56 -13.99
C ALA A 185 -2.28 4.62 -14.86
N THR A 186 -2.08 3.32 -14.69
CA THR A 186 -2.98 2.29 -15.21
C THR A 186 -4.22 2.22 -14.33
N ASP A 187 -4.00 2.06 -13.03
CA ASP A 187 -5.04 1.91 -12.02
C ASP A 187 -4.82 2.95 -10.91
N MET A 188 -5.86 3.71 -10.57
CA MET A 188 -5.89 4.59 -9.40
C MET A 188 -6.79 3.97 -8.33
N VAL A 189 -6.21 3.62 -7.20
CA VAL A 189 -6.96 3.09 -6.06
C VAL A 189 -7.08 4.20 -5.00
N CYS A 190 -8.26 4.77 -4.93
CA CYS A 190 -8.56 5.96 -4.14
C CYS A 190 -9.20 5.59 -2.80
N SER A 191 -8.84 6.32 -1.74
CA SER A 191 -9.64 6.33 -0.52
C SER A 191 -10.93 7.16 -0.72
N ASN A 192 -11.91 6.95 0.18
CA ASN A 192 -13.10 7.80 0.21
C ASN A 192 -12.80 9.30 0.32
N ASP A 193 -11.66 9.66 0.89
CA ASP A 193 -11.27 11.05 1.14
C ASP A 193 -10.43 11.67 0.01
N PHE A 194 -10.00 10.86 -0.95
CA PHE A 194 -9.22 11.36 -2.08
C PHE A 194 -10.09 12.22 -2.99
N ARG A 195 -9.62 13.44 -3.28
CA ARG A 195 -10.28 14.35 -4.23
C ARG A 195 -9.27 14.91 -5.22
N MET A 196 -9.55 14.74 -6.50
CA MET A 196 -8.83 15.46 -7.53
C MET A 196 -9.24 16.94 -7.47
N PRO A 197 -8.33 17.92 -7.64
CA PRO A 197 -8.69 19.33 -7.65
C PRO A 197 -9.85 19.63 -8.60
N GLY A 198 -10.86 20.34 -8.09
CA GLY A 198 -12.08 20.68 -8.84
C GLY A 198 -13.16 19.58 -8.81
N THR A 199 -13.03 18.59 -7.93
CA THR A 199 -14.07 17.57 -7.72
C THR A 199 -14.51 17.52 -6.25
N ASP A 200 -15.81 17.23 -6.01
CA ASP A 200 -16.42 17.34 -4.69
C ASP A 200 -16.76 15.98 -4.04
N ASN A 201 -16.78 14.90 -4.83
CA ASN A 201 -17.15 13.58 -4.37
C ASN A 201 -16.37 12.48 -5.12
N PRO A 202 -16.41 11.21 -4.66
CA PRO A 202 -15.71 10.10 -5.30
C PRO A 202 -16.08 9.92 -6.78
N GLU A 203 -17.36 10.00 -7.14
CA GLU A 203 -17.84 9.77 -8.50
C GLU A 203 -17.29 10.84 -9.47
N SER A 204 -17.36 12.13 -9.09
CA SER A 204 -16.80 13.23 -9.89
C SER A 204 -15.28 13.12 -10.01
N THR A 205 -14.60 12.65 -8.96
CA THR A 205 -13.16 12.36 -8.96
C THR A 205 -12.84 11.23 -9.94
N ALA A 206 -13.56 10.11 -9.88
CA ALA A 206 -13.37 8.99 -10.79
C ALA A 206 -13.59 9.39 -12.25
N ALA A 207 -14.67 10.14 -12.52
CA ALA A 207 -14.95 10.64 -13.85
C ALA A 207 -13.84 11.59 -14.38
N ALA A 208 -13.25 12.41 -13.50
CA ALA A 208 -12.12 13.27 -13.86
C ALA A 208 -10.86 12.48 -14.17
N LEU A 209 -10.53 11.47 -13.35
CA LEU A 209 -9.37 10.58 -13.56
C LEU A 209 -9.49 9.79 -14.87
N VAL A 210 -10.67 9.24 -15.16
CA VAL A 210 -10.94 8.54 -16.43
C VAL A 210 -10.75 9.47 -17.63
N ARG A 211 -11.21 10.73 -17.55
CA ARG A 211 -10.95 11.74 -18.61
C ARG A 211 -9.47 12.06 -18.76
N CYS A 212 -8.66 11.93 -17.72
CA CYS A 212 -7.21 12.09 -17.79
C CYS A 212 -6.48 10.86 -18.35
N GLY A 213 -7.21 9.79 -18.71
CA GLY A 213 -6.64 8.59 -19.32
C GLY A 213 -6.40 7.42 -18.36
N VAL A 214 -6.76 7.54 -17.08
CA VAL A 214 -6.68 6.43 -16.13
C VAL A 214 -7.66 5.33 -16.56
N ARG A 215 -7.14 4.14 -16.77
CA ARG A 215 -7.94 3.01 -17.27
C ARG A 215 -8.90 2.47 -16.24
N THR A 216 -8.42 2.29 -15.00
CA THR A 216 -9.22 1.77 -13.89
C THR A 216 -9.15 2.70 -12.70
N VAL A 217 -10.30 3.10 -12.18
CA VAL A 217 -10.43 3.83 -10.92
C VAL A 217 -11.19 2.96 -9.94
N VAL A 218 -10.66 2.81 -8.74
CA VAL A 218 -11.28 2.08 -7.63
C VAL A 218 -11.40 3.05 -6.46
N THR A 219 -12.54 3.09 -5.77
CA THR A 219 -12.72 3.90 -4.56
C THR A 219 -13.20 3.03 -3.41
N THR A 220 -12.41 3.03 -2.32
CA THR A 220 -12.71 2.28 -1.10
C THR A 220 -13.44 3.17 -0.11
N HIS A 221 -14.41 2.60 0.62
CA HIS A 221 -15.29 3.29 1.58
C HIS A 221 -15.28 2.60 2.97
N GLY A 222 -14.12 2.07 3.39
CA GLY A 222 -14.01 1.31 4.64
C GLY A 222 -14.80 0.01 4.59
N GLY A 223 -15.86 -0.11 5.40
CA GLY A 223 -16.75 -1.28 5.41
C GLY A 223 -17.87 -1.24 4.37
N ASP A 224 -18.07 -0.13 3.69
CA ASP A 224 -19.07 0.02 2.65
C ASP A 224 -18.57 -0.54 1.31
N PRO A 225 -19.47 -0.78 0.32
CA PRO A 225 -19.07 -1.35 -0.97
C PRO A 225 -18.01 -0.51 -1.69
N VAL A 226 -17.04 -1.22 -2.29
CA VAL A 226 -15.98 -0.61 -3.11
C VAL A 226 -16.50 -0.35 -4.50
N GLU A 227 -16.41 0.88 -4.96
CA GLU A 227 -16.85 1.31 -6.28
C GLU A 227 -15.69 1.24 -7.29
N TRP A 228 -16.02 0.99 -8.57
CA TRP A 228 -15.01 0.97 -9.63
C TRP A 228 -15.54 1.45 -10.97
N TRP A 229 -14.63 1.99 -11.79
CA TRP A 229 -14.83 2.43 -13.17
C TRP A 229 -13.68 1.92 -14.02
N SER A 230 -13.96 1.18 -15.08
CA SER A 230 -12.94 0.62 -15.97
C SER A 230 -13.51 0.32 -17.35
N ASP A 231 -12.80 0.70 -18.41
CA ASP A 231 -13.16 0.43 -19.82
C ASP A 231 -14.62 0.80 -20.15
N GLY A 232 -15.08 1.96 -19.67
CA GLY A 232 -16.44 2.47 -19.90
C GLY A 232 -17.54 1.76 -19.09
N LYS A 233 -17.18 0.86 -18.20
CA LYS A 233 -18.09 0.19 -17.27
C LYS A 233 -17.85 0.68 -15.85
N SER A 234 -18.84 0.52 -15.01
CA SER A 234 -18.74 0.78 -13.58
C SER A 234 -19.49 -0.29 -12.79
N GLY A 235 -19.17 -0.40 -11.52
CA GLY A 235 -19.84 -1.33 -10.64
C GLY A 235 -19.43 -1.12 -9.18
N SER A 236 -19.98 -1.98 -8.34
CA SER A 236 -19.74 -1.96 -6.90
C SER A 236 -19.52 -3.40 -6.42
N VAL A 237 -18.60 -3.57 -5.49
CA VAL A 237 -18.28 -4.86 -4.87
C VAL A 237 -18.53 -4.73 -3.37
N PRO A 238 -19.42 -5.55 -2.78
CA PRO A 238 -19.70 -5.52 -1.35
C PRO A 238 -18.46 -5.97 -0.55
N VAL A 239 -18.21 -5.32 0.58
CA VAL A 239 -17.20 -5.73 1.55
C VAL A 239 -17.80 -6.74 2.52
N ARG A 240 -17.09 -7.87 2.73
CA ARG A 240 -17.53 -8.87 3.71
C ARG A 240 -17.45 -8.31 5.13
N PRO A 241 -18.53 -8.30 5.90
CA PRO A 241 -18.51 -7.86 7.29
C PRO A 241 -17.59 -8.72 8.15
N VAL A 242 -16.80 -8.07 9.01
CA VAL A 242 -15.94 -8.71 10.02
C VAL A 242 -16.07 -7.97 11.34
N VAL A 243 -15.67 -8.63 12.43
CA VAL A 243 -15.49 -7.94 13.72
C VAL A 243 -14.22 -7.11 13.62
N VAL A 244 -14.36 -5.79 13.58
CA VAL A 244 -13.24 -4.87 13.49
C VAL A 244 -12.59 -4.67 14.85
N VAL A 245 -11.28 -4.92 14.94
CA VAL A 245 -10.49 -4.74 16.16
C VAL A 245 -9.29 -3.80 15.96
N ASP A 246 -8.87 -3.59 14.70
CA ASP A 246 -7.72 -2.74 14.36
C ASP A 246 -7.75 -2.36 12.86
N THR A 247 -7.98 -1.08 12.55
CA THR A 247 -8.06 -0.59 11.16
C THR A 247 -6.76 -0.02 10.62
N LEU A 248 -5.66 -0.06 11.40
CA LEU A 248 -4.37 0.49 10.97
C LEU A 248 -3.82 -0.25 9.74
N GLY A 249 -3.51 0.48 8.69
CA GLY A 249 -2.94 -0.07 7.46
C GLY A 249 -3.90 -0.91 6.60
N ALA A 250 -5.21 -0.92 6.88
CA ALA A 250 -6.19 -1.68 6.07
C ALA A 250 -6.21 -1.24 4.60
N GLY A 251 -6.07 0.07 4.34
CA GLY A 251 -5.93 0.60 2.98
C GLY A 251 -4.66 0.11 2.29
N ASP A 252 -3.53 0.15 3.01
CA ASP A 252 -2.24 -0.29 2.46
C ASP A 252 -2.28 -1.79 2.12
N VAL A 253 -2.92 -2.59 2.99
CA VAL A 253 -3.15 -4.02 2.75
C VAL A 253 -4.03 -4.24 1.52
N PHE A 254 -5.09 -3.45 1.35
CA PHE A 254 -5.90 -3.48 0.14
C PHE A 254 -5.05 -3.18 -1.11
N HIS A 255 -4.22 -2.13 -1.07
CA HIS A 255 -3.36 -1.74 -2.20
C HIS A 255 -2.32 -2.82 -2.55
N GLY A 256 -1.68 -3.43 -1.54
CA GLY A 256 -0.74 -4.53 -1.75
C GLY A 256 -1.39 -5.77 -2.34
N ALA A 257 -2.57 -6.15 -1.83
CA ALA A 257 -3.36 -7.25 -2.36
C ALA A 257 -3.88 -6.96 -3.78
N TYR A 258 -4.37 -5.74 -4.04
CA TYR A 258 -4.81 -5.31 -5.36
C TYR A 258 -3.67 -5.40 -6.38
N SER A 259 -2.48 -4.95 -6.01
CA SER A 259 -1.28 -5.07 -6.85
C SER A 259 -0.95 -6.54 -7.14
N TYR A 260 -1.02 -7.42 -6.15
CA TYR A 260 -0.79 -8.85 -6.34
C TYR A 260 -1.82 -9.47 -7.29
N PHE A 261 -3.11 -9.20 -7.10
CA PHE A 261 -4.15 -9.76 -7.95
C PHE A 261 -4.21 -9.12 -9.34
N SER A 262 -3.62 -7.94 -9.54
CA SER A 262 -3.49 -7.32 -10.87
C SER A 262 -2.48 -8.04 -11.77
N THR A 263 -1.55 -8.80 -11.21
CA THR A 263 -0.61 -9.63 -12.00
C THR A 263 -1.26 -10.92 -12.54
N GLN A 264 -2.48 -11.24 -12.12
CA GLN A 264 -3.20 -12.43 -12.54
C GLN A 264 -4.05 -12.11 -13.79
N ILE A 265 -3.62 -12.58 -14.94
CA ILE A 265 -4.10 -12.19 -16.28
C ILE A 265 -5.62 -12.39 -16.47
N GLU A 266 -6.24 -13.37 -15.82
CA GLU A 266 -7.66 -13.73 -16.02
C GLU A 266 -8.62 -13.05 -15.01
N SER A 267 -8.12 -12.22 -14.06
CA SER A 267 -8.97 -11.63 -13.04
C SER A 267 -9.67 -10.35 -13.53
N SER A 268 -10.99 -10.30 -13.44
CA SER A 268 -11.76 -9.07 -13.65
C SER A 268 -11.47 -8.03 -12.54
N VAL A 269 -11.74 -6.74 -12.82
CA VAL A 269 -11.60 -5.67 -11.81
C VAL A 269 -12.40 -5.99 -10.54
N ALA A 270 -13.64 -6.45 -10.69
CA ALA A 270 -14.50 -6.81 -9.57
C ALA A 270 -13.93 -7.97 -8.74
N GLU A 271 -13.32 -8.96 -9.38
CA GLU A 271 -12.68 -10.09 -8.70
C GLU A 271 -11.43 -9.67 -7.95
N ARG A 272 -10.56 -8.84 -8.56
CA ARG A 272 -9.40 -8.23 -7.88
C ARG A 272 -9.83 -7.47 -6.64
N ILE A 273 -10.86 -6.63 -6.74
CA ILE A 273 -11.43 -5.87 -5.61
C ILE A 273 -11.94 -6.81 -4.53
N ASN A 274 -12.75 -7.82 -4.88
CA ASN A 274 -13.35 -8.74 -3.91
C ASN A 274 -12.27 -9.49 -3.11
N ARG A 275 -11.22 -9.97 -3.78
CA ARG A 275 -10.10 -10.66 -3.12
C ARG A 275 -9.29 -9.70 -2.24
N SER A 276 -9.01 -8.49 -2.71
CA SER A 276 -8.27 -7.48 -1.96
C SER A 276 -9.03 -7.00 -0.72
N ALA A 277 -10.35 -6.80 -0.84
CA ALA A 277 -11.22 -6.48 0.27
C ALA A 277 -11.24 -7.62 1.32
N GLY A 278 -11.18 -8.87 0.89
CA GLY A 278 -11.08 -10.02 1.78
C GLY A 278 -9.80 -10.02 2.61
N VAL A 279 -8.65 -9.69 2.01
CA VAL A 279 -7.36 -9.58 2.71
C VAL A 279 -7.37 -8.38 3.68
N ALA A 280 -7.89 -7.22 3.25
CA ALA A 280 -8.02 -6.05 4.11
C ALA A 280 -8.98 -6.29 5.29
N ALA A 281 -10.08 -7.01 5.08
CA ALA A 281 -11.01 -7.40 6.14
C ALA A 281 -10.34 -8.33 7.16
N LEU A 282 -9.55 -9.30 6.71
CA LEU A 282 -8.73 -10.14 7.60
C LEU A 282 -7.79 -9.28 8.44
N ARG A 283 -7.10 -8.29 7.83
CA ARG A 283 -6.24 -7.35 8.58
C ARG A 283 -7.03 -6.62 9.68
N CYS A 284 -8.23 -6.17 9.39
CA CYS A 284 -9.07 -5.48 10.35
C CYS A 284 -9.55 -6.35 11.52
N SER A 285 -9.58 -7.67 11.35
CA SER A 285 -10.07 -8.63 12.36
C SER A 285 -8.99 -9.13 13.32
N VAL A 286 -7.72 -8.74 13.14
CA VAL A 286 -6.59 -9.20 13.94
C VAL A 286 -5.84 -8.01 14.55
N ILE A 287 -5.51 -8.10 15.83
CA ILE A 287 -4.80 -7.06 16.57
C ILE A 287 -3.32 -7.06 16.19
N GLY A 288 -2.79 -5.86 15.93
CA GLY A 288 -1.36 -5.62 15.68
C GLY A 288 -0.98 -5.68 14.20
N PRO A 289 0.16 -5.06 13.85
CA PRO A 289 0.48 -4.74 12.44
C PRO A 289 0.83 -5.97 11.58
N ARG A 290 1.27 -7.08 12.18
CA ARG A 290 1.80 -8.24 11.45
C ARG A 290 1.12 -9.59 11.78
N ALA A 291 0.38 -9.70 12.89
CA ALA A 291 -0.19 -10.98 13.35
C ALA A 291 -1.16 -11.61 12.32
N TRP A 292 -1.92 -10.79 11.59
CA TRP A 292 -2.86 -11.23 10.57
C TRP A 292 -2.20 -12.01 9.40
N LEU A 293 -0.90 -11.84 9.19
CA LEU A 293 -0.17 -12.52 8.12
C LEU A 293 -0.14 -14.05 8.32
N SER A 294 -0.18 -14.51 9.56
CA SER A 294 -0.25 -15.95 9.88
C SER A 294 -1.62 -16.56 9.65
N GLU A 295 -2.66 -15.73 9.52
CA GLU A 295 -4.04 -16.14 9.29
C GLU A 295 -4.40 -16.20 7.79
N LEU A 296 -3.48 -15.81 6.90
CA LEU A 296 -3.70 -15.93 5.45
C LEU A 296 -3.90 -17.39 5.06
N PRO A 297 -4.90 -17.73 4.22
CA PRO A 297 -5.13 -19.09 3.76
C PRO A 297 -3.90 -19.70 3.06
N ILE A 298 -3.54 -20.94 3.40
CA ILE A 298 -2.35 -21.67 2.91
C ILE A 298 -2.31 -21.77 1.38
N GLU A 299 -3.45 -21.73 0.69
CA GLU A 299 -3.52 -21.71 -0.78
C GLU A 299 -2.90 -20.45 -1.40
N GLN A 300 -2.77 -19.37 -0.62
CA GLN A 300 -2.15 -18.10 -1.05
C GLN A 300 -0.67 -18.00 -0.63
N THR A 301 -0.17 -18.89 0.23
CA THR A 301 1.18 -18.84 0.82
C THR A 301 2.14 -19.92 0.32
N ARG A 302 1.76 -20.75 -0.65
CA ARG A 302 2.55 -21.92 -1.11
C ARG A 302 3.83 -21.57 -1.86
N LYS A 303 4.78 -20.87 -1.23
CA LYS A 303 6.19 -20.80 -1.73
C LYS A 303 7.25 -20.45 -0.67
N ARG A 304 6.96 -20.59 0.66
CA ARG A 304 7.99 -20.29 1.67
C ARG A 304 8.83 -21.48 2.14
N GLU A 305 8.66 -22.68 1.54
CA GLU A 305 9.49 -23.83 1.88
C GLU A 305 10.25 -24.30 0.64
N ARG A 306 11.35 -23.61 0.34
CA ARG A 306 12.53 -24.21 -0.32
C ARG A 306 13.78 -23.37 -0.06
#